data_eba62222386ca6c8926e0a08289eb58e
#
_entry.id   eba62222386ca6c8926e0a08289eb58e
#
_cell.length_a   1.000
_cell.length_b   1.000
_cell.length_c   1.000
_cell.angle_alpha   90.00
_cell.angle_beta   90.00
_cell.angle_gamma   90.00
#
_symmetry.space_group_name_H-M   'P 1'
#
loop_
_entity.id
_entity.type
_entity.pdbx_description
1 polymer ?
#
loop_
_entity_poly.entity_id
_entity_poly.type
_entity_poly.pdbx_seq_one_letter_code
_entity_poly.pdbx_strand_id
1 'polypeptide(L)'
;MFLKIYNKFSLNFLTLLTFLIFVSLVPLNTGSTFIRIDIFYHFLFFFLFSLFCDKREEKIFILLVPFLIEILQSLLPYRDVSLDDIISDYLGIISGFLTFKFFLKNSFNRFVFLGSFFYLGKILPTMKGTVSSLIALIFLYFLKPSYIFVSFLIIFFYLLHFILRDYLRDKDPDFFTIDEVTGVLLVFYLKRDIFLYLIYFLIFRFFDIKKILFIRKVERIKNFNGVFLDDFISAFYALILTLLISLLIRLK
;
A
#
# COMPACT_ATOMS: atom_id res chain seq x y z
N MET A 1 15.63 26.24 -11.59
CA MET A 1 16.13 24.86 -11.42
C MET A 1 14.99 23.86 -11.27
N PHE A 2 14.02 24.06 -10.39
CA PHE A 2 12.85 23.17 -10.19
C PHE A 2 12.04 22.90 -11.47
N LEU A 3 11.72 23.90 -12.28
CA LEU A 3 10.99 23.74 -13.54
C LEU A 3 11.72 22.86 -14.58
N LYS A 4 13.06 22.84 -14.60
CA LYS A 4 13.84 21.95 -15.48
C LYS A 4 13.81 20.48 -15.02
N ILE A 5 13.71 20.24 -13.71
CA ILE A 5 13.58 18.88 -13.15
C ILE A 5 12.18 18.33 -13.44
N TYR A 6 11.15 19.16 -13.28
CA TYR A 6 9.75 18.78 -13.57
C TYR A 6 9.54 18.38 -15.05
N ASN A 7 10.25 19.01 -15.97
CA ASN A 7 10.19 18.62 -17.40
C ASN A 7 10.81 17.24 -17.68
N LYS A 8 11.77 16.78 -16.85
CA LYS A 8 12.43 15.48 -17.01
C LYS A 8 11.69 14.34 -16.29
N PHE A 9 11.11 14.61 -15.11
CA PHE A 9 10.46 13.62 -14.29
C PHE A 9 9.00 14.01 -14.06
N SER A 10 8.10 13.00 -14.03
CA SER A 10 6.70 13.21 -13.68
C SER A 10 6.57 13.50 -12.19
N LEU A 11 5.49 14.20 -11.80
CA LEU A 11 5.20 14.46 -10.39
C LEU A 11 5.01 13.14 -9.63
N ASN A 12 4.34 12.18 -10.24
CA ASN A 12 4.10 10.85 -9.66
C ASN A 12 5.41 10.11 -9.37
N PHE A 13 6.36 10.17 -10.32
CA PHE A 13 7.69 9.58 -10.15
C PHE A 13 8.43 10.24 -8.97
N LEU A 14 8.46 11.56 -8.90
CA LEU A 14 9.14 12.28 -7.83
C LEU A 14 8.53 11.98 -6.45
N THR A 15 7.20 11.92 -6.36
CA THR A 15 6.48 11.60 -5.12
C THR A 15 6.82 10.18 -4.64
N LEU A 16 6.81 9.21 -5.53
CA LEU A 16 7.15 7.83 -5.20
C LEU A 16 8.64 7.65 -4.88
N LEU A 17 9.52 8.38 -5.56
CA LEU A 17 10.96 8.36 -5.27
C LEU A 17 11.26 8.89 -3.87
N THR A 18 10.68 10.03 -3.49
CA THR A 18 10.87 10.57 -2.14
C THR A 18 10.34 9.62 -1.07
N PHE A 19 9.20 8.99 -1.31
CA PHE A 19 8.63 7.99 -0.43
C PHE A 19 9.54 6.76 -0.31
N LEU A 20 10.04 6.23 -1.43
CA LEU A 20 10.93 5.07 -1.47
C LEU A 20 12.22 5.33 -0.67
N ILE A 21 12.88 6.47 -0.92
CA ILE A 21 14.11 6.84 -0.18
C ILE A 21 13.81 6.93 1.32
N PHE A 22 12.71 7.59 1.71
CA PHE A 22 12.35 7.73 3.11
C PHE A 22 12.13 6.38 3.79
N VAL A 23 11.37 5.46 3.17
CA VAL A 23 11.12 4.12 3.70
C VAL A 23 12.41 3.30 3.82
N SER A 24 13.30 3.42 2.83
CA SER A 24 14.57 2.68 2.83
C SER A 24 15.53 3.10 3.96
N LEU A 25 15.41 4.33 4.45
CA LEU A 25 16.27 4.86 5.52
C LEU A 25 15.71 4.59 6.93
N VAL A 26 14.44 4.21 7.07
CA VAL A 26 13.85 3.93 8.39
C VAL A 26 14.28 2.56 8.90
N PRO A 27 14.62 2.43 10.21
CA PRO A 27 14.95 1.13 10.79
C PRO A 27 13.72 0.22 10.81
N LEU A 28 13.71 -0.78 9.93
CA LEU A 28 12.70 -1.83 9.93
C LEU A 28 13.17 -2.92 10.88
N ASN A 29 12.65 -2.91 12.10
CA ASN A 29 12.98 -3.95 13.09
C ASN A 29 12.23 -5.23 12.71
N THR A 30 12.75 -5.94 11.73
CA THR A 30 12.27 -7.26 11.31
C THR A 30 12.87 -8.29 12.23
N GLY A 31 12.30 -8.52 13.41
CA GLY A 31 12.77 -9.57 14.32
C GLY A 31 13.10 -10.86 13.56
N SER A 32 13.94 -11.74 14.12
CA SER A 32 14.40 -13.00 13.53
C SER A 32 13.24 -13.86 13.01
N THR A 33 12.78 -13.60 11.80
CA THR A 33 11.79 -14.40 11.10
C THR A 33 12.50 -15.31 10.12
N PHE A 34 11.97 -16.54 9.93
CA PHE A 34 12.51 -17.57 9.04
C PHE A 34 12.58 -17.13 7.57
N ILE A 35 11.87 -16.07 7.22
CA ILE A 35 11.85 -15.44 5.88
C ILE A 35 12.50 -14.06 6.03
N ARG A 36 13.47 -13.76 5.19
CA ARG A 36 14.06 -12.42 5.06
C ARG A 36 13.02 -11.48 4.41
N ILE A 37 12.14 -10.96 5.24
CA ILE A 37 11.00 -10.11 4.84
C ILE A 37 11.51 -8.79 4.23
N ASP A 38 12.69 -8.32 4.66
CA ASP A 38 13.41 -7.19 4.08
C ASP A 38 13.57 -7.31 2.56
N ILE A 39 14.08 -8.46 2.07
CA ILE A 39 14.26 -8.74 0.64
C ILE A 39 12.93 -8.63 -0.12
N PHE A 40 11.85 -9.15 0.47
CA PHE A 40 10.52 -9.04 -0.16
C PHE A 40 10.05 -7.58 -0.26
N TYR A 41 10.35 -6.75 0.74
CA TYR A 41 10.00 -5.33 0.71
C TYR A 41 10.78 -4.57 -0.35
N HIS A 42 12.07 -4.81 -0.49
CA HIS A 42 12.91 -4.27 -1.53
C HIS A 42 12.32 -4.62 -2.91
N PHE A 43 12.07 -5.90 -3.18
CA PHE A 43 11.42 -6.35 -4.41
C PHE A 43 10.09 -5.62 -4.67
N LEU A 44 9.18 -5.62 -3.70
CA LEU A 44 7.83 -5.08 -3.85
C LEU A 44 7.84 -3.58 -4.14
N PHE A 45 8.64 -2.80 -3.41
CA PHE A 45 8.70 -1.35 -3.61
C PHE A 45 9.28 -0.99 -4.97
N PHE A 46 10.36 -1.63 -5.39
CA PHE A 46 10.93 -1.36 -6.70
C PHE A 46 10.07 -1.89 -7.85
N PHE A 47 9.36 -3.00 -7.66
CA PHE A 47 8.33 -3.46 -8.59
C PHE A 47 7.25 -2.39 -8.78
N LEU A 48 6.62 -1.93 -7.70
CA LEU A 48 5.56 -0.93 -7.74
C LEU A 48 6.07 0.40 -8.32
N PHE A 49 7.25 0.84 -7.91
CA PHE A 49 7.83 2.09 -8.39
C PHE A 49 8.11 2.06 -9.89
N SER A 50 8.62 0.95 -10.41
CA SER A 50 8.92 0.81 -11.84
C SER A 50 7.68 0.87 -12.74
N LEU A 51 6.48 0.52 -12.21
CA LEU A 51 5.22 0.67 -12.93
C LEU A 51 4.85 2.13 -13.25
N PHE A 52 5.44 3.10 -12.53
CA PHE A 52 5.19 4.53 -12.72
C PHE A 52 6.31 5.24 -13.50
N CYS A 53 7.31 4.53 -13.97
CA CYS A 53 8.37 5.09 -14.81
C CYS A 53 7.90 5.18 -16.28
N ASP A 54 7.29 6.29 -16.64
CA ASP A 54 6.77 6.50 -18.01
C ASP A 54 7.85 7.04 -18.95
N LYS A 55 8.63 8.01 -18.49
CA LYS A 55 9.64 8.68 -19.31
C LYS A 55 10.94 7.86 -19.38
N ARG A 56 11.68 8.04 -20.47
CA ARG A 56 12.98 7.38 -20.65
C ARG A 56 13.97 7.71 -19.54
N GLU A 57 13.99 8.96 -19.13
CA GLU A 57 14.84 9.48 -18.06
C GLU A 57 14.54 8.83 -16.72
N GLU A 58 13.26 8.60 -16.42
CA GLU A 58 12.81 7.91 -15.21
C GLU A 58 13.27 6.45 -15.19
N LYS A 59 13.16 5.75 -16.34
CA LYS A 59 13.62 4.37 -16.50
C LYS A 59 15.13 4.22 -16.37
N ILE A 60 15.90 5.20 -16.81
CA ILE A 60 17.36 5.21 -16.63
C ILE A 60 17.69 5.53 -15.16
N PHE A 61 17.01 6.51 -14.58
CA PHE A 61 17.29 6.95 -13.21
C PHE A 61 17.00 5.87 -12.19
N ILE A 62 15.86 5.12 -12.32
CA ILE A 62 15.51 4.07 -11.37
C ILE A 62 16.57 2.96 -11.29
N LEU A 63 17.34 2.73 -12.36
CA LEU A 63 18.44 1.76 -12.34
C LEU A 63 19.61 2.19 -11.45
N LEU A 64 19.75 3.48 -11.13
CA LEU A 64 20.76 4.00 -10.22
C LEU A 64 20.28 4.04 -8.76
N VAL A 65 18.97 4.03 -8.54
CA VAL A 65 18.36 4.19 -7.21
C VAL A 65 18.78 3.10 -6.21
N PRO A 66 18.85 1.80 -6.56
CA PRO A 66 19.33 0.77 -5.63
C PRO A 66 20.70 1.09 -5.03
N PHE A 67 21.65 1.46 -5.87
CA PHE A 67 23.01 1.83 -5.40
C PHE A 67 22.99 3.10 -4.54
N LEU A 68 22.20 4.11 -4.91
CA LEU A 68 22.07 5.33 -4.11
C LEU A 68 21.48 5.05 -2.72
N ILE A 69 20.51 4.16 -2.63
CA ILE A 69 19.92 3.74 -1.35
C ILE A 69 20.96 3.03 -0.49
N GLU A 70 21.71 2.08 -1.04
CA GLU A 70 22.75 1.36 -0.29
C GLU A 70 23.86 2.30 0.20
N ILE A 71 24.26 3.28 -0.61
CA ILE A 71 25.22 4.32 -0.17
C ILE A 71 24.62 5.14 0.99
N LEU A 72 23.35 5.54 0.91
CA LEU A 72 22.70 6.28 1.98
C LEU A 72 22.54 5.43 3.25
N GLN A 73 22.23 4.14 3.10
CA GLN A 73 22.11 3.20 4.20
C GLN A 73 23.45 2.93 4.90
N SER A 74 24.57 2.88 4.14
CA SER A 74 25.92 2.73 4.70
C SER A 74 26.35 3.87 5.63
N LEU A 75 25.70 5.02 5.54
CA LEU A 75 25.92 6.17 6.44
C LEU A 75 25.17 6.03 7.78
N LEU A 76 24.29 5.04 7.91
CA LEU A 76 23.44 4.86 9.08
C LEU A 76 23.99 3.73 9.97
N PRO A 77 24.19 3.96 11.29
CA PRO A 77 24.84 3.00 12.17
C PRO A 77 24.01 1.74 12.46
N TYR A 78 22.74 1.71 12.01
CA TYR A 78 21.79 0.61 12.21
C TYR A 78 21.44 -0.13 10.90
N ARG A 79 22.16 0.14 9.82
CA ARG A 79 21.95 -0.51 8.50
C ARG A 79 23.27 -1.08 7.99
N ASP A 80 23.17 -2.29 7.46
CA ASP A 80 24.26 -2.95 6.76
C ASP A 80 23.99 -2.94 5.27
N VAL A 81 25.03 -2.72 4.47
CA VAL A 81 24.96 -2.84 3.01
C VAL A 81 24.76 -4.30 2.64
N SER A 82 23.75 -4.58 1.83
CA SER A 82 23.38 -5.93 1.45
C SER A 82 23.31 -6.09 -0.07
N LEU A 83 24.10 -7.01 -0.60
CA LEU A 83 24.01 -7.40 -2.02
C LEU A 83 22.67 -8.05 -2.34
N ASP A 84 22.06 -8.76 -1.39
CA ASP A 84 20.76 -9.39 -1.57
C ASP A 84 19.66 -8.34 -1.79
N ASP A 85 19.75 -7.19 -1.11
CA ASP A 85 18.80 -6.09 -1.26
C ASP A 85 18.93 -5.48 -2.65
N ILE A 86 20.14 -5.21 -3.12
CA ILE A 86 20.39 -4.73 -4.49
C ILE A 86 19.84 -5.70 -5.53
N ILE A 87 20.10 -7.01 -5.39
CA ILE A 87 19.58 -8.03 -6.31
C ILE A 87 18.06 -8.03 -6.31
N SER A 88 17.44 -7.93 -5.14
CA SER A 88 16.00 -7.90 -4.97
C SER A 88 15.37 -6.65 -5.62
N ASP A 89 15.99 -5.49 -5.48
CA ASP A 89 15.60 -4.23 -6.10
C ASP A 89 15.60 -4.35 -7.63
N TYR A 90 16.67 -4.91 -8.21
CA TYR A 90 16.75 -5.12 -9.65
C TYR A 90 15.73 -6.15 -10.15
N LEU A 91 15.49 -7.23 -9.42
CA LEU A 91 14.43 -8.19 -9.76
C LEU A 91 13.06 -7.50 -9.73
N GLY A 92 12.81 -6.62 -8.77
CA GLY A 92 11.61 -5.78 -8.71
C GLY A 92 11.48 -4.88 -9.94
N ILE A 93 12.54 -4.13 -10.30
CA ILE A 93 12.56 -3.24 -11.46
C ILE A 93 12.28 -4.01 -12.76
N ILE A 94 12.98 -5.12 -12.98
CA ILE A 94 12.83 -5.93 -14.20
C ILE A 94 11.41 -6.48 -14.28
N SER A 95 10.89 -7.06 -13.20
CA SER A 95 9.54 -7.62 -13.13
C SER A 95 8.49 -6.55 -13.40
N GLY A 96 8.65 -5.34 -12.84
CA GLY A 96 7.74 -4.23 -13.08
C GLY A 96 7.77 -3.72 -14.51
N PHE A 97 8.94 -3.58 -15.13
CA PHE A 97 9.04 -3.21 -16.54
C PHE A 97 8.45 -4.27 -17.47
N LEU A 98 8.63 -5.57 -17.18
CA LEU A 98 7.99 -6.64 -17.93
C LEU A 98 6.46 -6.58 -17.78
N THR A 99 5.96 -6.41 -16.57
CA THR A 99 4.53 -6.25 -16.29
C THR A 99 3.97 -5.03 -17.05
N PHE A 100 4.66 -3.90 -17.00
CA PHE A 100 4.28 -2.71 -17.75
C PHE A 100 4.23 -2.99 -19.26
N LYS A 101 5.27 -3.60 -19.81
CA LYS A 101 5.38 -3.88 -21.24
C LYS A 101 4.29 -4.83 -21.74
N PHE A 102 3.99 -5.89 -21.01
CA PHE A 102 3.09 -6.95 -21.48
C PHE A 102 1.63 -6.72 -21.10
N PHE A 103 1.36 -6.15 -19.92
CA PHE A 103 0.02 -6.08 -19.35
C PHE A 103 -0.51 -4.66 -19.19
N LEU A 104 0.34 -3.66 -18.92
CA LEU A 104 -0.07 -2.33 -18.46
C LEU A 104 0.29 -1.22 -19.46
N LYS A 105 0.04 -1.46 -20.75
CA LYS A 105 0.47 -0.54 -21.85
C LYS A 105 -0.06 0.89 -21.74
N ASN A 106 -1.13 1.13 -20.98
CA ASN A 106 -1.72 2.45 -20.80
C ASN A 106 -2.05 2.74 -19.33
N SER A 107 -2.30 4.01 -19.03
CA SER A 107 -2.61 4.47 -17.67
C SER A 107 -3.89 3.84 -17.11
N PHE A 108 -4.88 3.54 -17.96
CA PHE A 108 -6.12 2.90 -17.52
C PHE A 108 -5.86 1.46 -17.06
N ASN A 109 -5.04 0.68 -17.75
CA ASN A 109 -4.69 -0.68 -17.31
C ASN A 109 -3.92 -0.66 -15.98
N ARG A 110 -3.05 0.33 -15.76
CA ARG A 110 -2.39 0.53 -14.45
C ARG A 110 -3.40 0.85 -13.35
N PHE A 111 -4.35 1.74 -13.63
CA PHE A 111 -5.44 2.03 -12.71
C PHE A 111 -6.23 0.77 -12.34
N VAL A 112 -6.63 -0.04 -13.33
CA VAL A 112 -7.33 -1.29 -13.08
C VAL A 112 -6.48 -2.26 -12.27
N PHE A 113 -5.20 -2.43 -12.61
CA PHE A 113 -4.30 -3.35 -11.92
C PHE A 113 -4.08 -2.97 -10.45
N LEU A 114 -3.71 -1.72 -10.20
CA LEU A 114 -3.40 -1.23 -8.85
C LEU A 114 -4.67 -1.02 -8.03
N GLY A 115 -5.67 -0.35 -8.60
CA GLY A 115 -6.93 -0.04 -7.91
C GLY A 115 -7.75 -1.27 -7.55
N SER A 116 -7.64 -2.35 -8.34
CA SER A 116 -8.31 -3.63 -8.05
C SER A 116 -7.46 -4.60 -7.22
N PHE A 117 -6.47 -4.12 -6.51
CA PHE A 117 -5.53 -4.93 -5.75
C PHE A 117 -4.98 -6.12 -6.57
N PHE A 118 -4.16 -5.79 -7.59
CA PHE A 118 -3.54 -6.74 -8.51
C PHE A 118 -4.56 -7.60 -9.29
N TYR A 119 -5.58 -6.97 -9.87
CA TYR A 119 -6.70 -7.58 -10.60
C TYR A 119 -7.66 -8.43 -9.76
N LEU A 120 -7.48 -8.60 -8.47
CA LEU A 120 -8.41 -9.38 -7.64
C LEU A 120 -9.84 -8.82 -7.73
N GLY A 121 -10.01 -7.49 -7.57
CA GLY A 121 -11.31 -6.85 -7.70
C GLY A 121 -11.95 -6.94 -9.09
N LYS A 122 -11.17 -7.23 -10.14
CA LYS A 122 -11.70 -7.41 -11.49
C LYS A 122 -12.07 -8.87 -11.80
N ILE A 123 -11.29 -9.82 -11.28
CA ILE A 123 -11.49 -11.26 -11.55
C ILE A 123 -12.69 -11.79 -10.76
N LEU A 124 -12.89 -11.28 -9.55
CA LEU A 124 -13.97 -11.74 -8.68
C LEU A 124 -15.33 -11.26 -9.17
N PRO A 125 -16.34 -12.14 -9.28
CA PRO A 125 -17.67 -11.76 -9.75
C PRO A 125 -18.45 -10.96 -8.69
N THR A 126 -18.29 -11.28 -7.40
CA THR A 126 -19.02 -10.70 -6.27
C THR A 126 -18.11 -10.50 -5.07
N MET A 127 -18.52 -9.67 -4.12
CA MET A 127 -17.82 -9.43 -2.84
C MET A 127 -16.33 -9.04 -3.01
N LYS A 128 -16.02 -8.30 -4.05
CA LYS A 128 -14.66 -7.96 -4.49
C LYS A 128 -13.81 -7.37 -3.37
N GLY A 129 -14.30 -6.31 -2.72
CA GLY A 129 -13.62 -5.66 -1.61
C GLY A 129 -13.49 -6.56 -0.38
N THR A 130 -14.50 -7.38 -0.08
CA THR A 130 -14.45 -8.32 1.05
C THR A 130 -13.35 -9.36 0.86
N VAL A 131 -13.21 -9.91 -0.34
CA VAL A 131 -12.17 -10.92 -0.61
C VAL A 131 -10.79 -10.28 -0.67
N SER A 132 -10.64 -9.12 -1.31
CA SER A 132 -9.37 -8.40 -1.38
C SER A 132 -8.87 -8.00 0.01
N SER A 133 -9.74 -7.45 0.86
CA SER A 133 -9.40 -7.08 2.23
C SER A 133 -9.14 -8.29 3.13
N LEU A 134 -9.84 -9.42 2.93
CA LEU A 134 -9.55 -10.67 3.65
C LEU A 134 -8.18 -11.24 3.29
N ILE A 135 -7.82 -11.24 2.01
CA ILE A 135 -6.49 -11.65 1.54
C ILE A 135 -5.41 -10.77 2.18
N ALA A 136 -5.59 -9.45 2.18
CA ALA A 136 -4.66 -8.52 2.83
C ALA A 136 -4.52 -8.81 4.35
N LEU A 137 -5.63 -9.09 5.04
CA LEU A 137 -5.61 -9.46 6.46
C LEU A 137 -4.82 -10.75 6.71
N ILE A 138 -5.00 -11.77 5.87
CA ILE A 138 -4.25 -13.02 5.94
C ILE A 138 -2.75 -12.76 5.76
N PHE A 139 -2.37 -11.96 4.76
CA PHE A 139 -0.97 -11.57 4.55
C PHE A 139 -0.38 -10.84 5.77
N LEU A 140 -1.10 -9.88 6.34
CA LEU A 140 -0.66 -9.17 7.56
C LEU A 140 -0.45 -10.11 8.75
N TYR A 141 -1.35 -11.08 8.91
CA TYR A 141 -1.24 -12.04 10.02
C TYR A 141 0.00 -12.91 9.92
N PHE A 142 0.31 -13.41 8.71
CA PHE A 142 1.44 -14.32 8.48
C PHE A 142 2.78 -13.59 8.34
N LEU A 143 2.84 -12.48 7.63
CA LEU A 143 4.10 -11.75 7.36
C LEU A 143 4.66 -11.02 8.58
N LYS A 144 3.84 -10.71 9.59
CA LYS A 144 4.27 -10.01 10.82
C LYS A 144 5.07 -8.73 10.56
N PRO A 145 4.62 -7.83 9.68
CA PRO A 145 5.37 -6.63 9.38
C PRO A 145 5.56 -5.77 10.64
N SER A 146 6.52 -4.84 10.63
CA SER A 146 6.65 -3.86 11.72
C SER A 146 5.54 -2.82 11.66
N TYR A 147 5.23 -2.18 12.82
CA TYR A 147 4.25 -1.07 12.87
C TYR A 147 4.61 0.07 11.92
N ILE A 148 5.91 0.38 11.83
CA ILE A 148 6.44 1.42 10.95
C ILE A 148 6.15 1.06 9.51
N PHE A 149 6.40 -0.18 9.10
CA PHE A 149 6.13 -0.64 7.73
C PHE A 149 4.64 -0.56 7.38
N VAL A 150 3.74 -0.97 8.27
CA VAL A 150 2.29 -0.86 8.03
C VAL A 150 1.85 0.59 7.91
N SER A 151 2.41 1.50 8.73
CA SER A 151 2.15 2.93 8.61
C SER A 151 2.58 3.46 7.24
N PHE A 152 3.73 3.02 6.73
CA PHE A 152 4.18 3.37 5.38
C PHE A 152 3.28 2.80 4.28
N LEU A 153 2.79 1.57 4.42
CA LEU A 153 1.83 1.01 3.47
C LEU A 153 0.55 1.84 3.40
N ILE A 154 0.03 2.30 4.54
CA ILE A 154 -1.15 3.16 4.59
C ILE A 154 -0.89 4.48 3.84
N ILE A 155 0.26 5.13 4.11
CA ILE A 155 0.66 6.34 3.40
C ILE A 155 0.85 6.07 1.90
N PHE A 156 1.49 4.96 1.54
CA PHE A 156 1.69 4.57 0.14
C PHE A 156 0.37 4.37 -0.59
N PHE A 157 -0.60 3.66 0.01
CA PHE A 157 -1.91 3.47 -0.60
C PHE A 157 -2.70 4.78 -0.69
N TYR A 158 -2.57 5.68 0.27
CA TYR A 158 -3.13 7.03 0.15
C TYR A 158 -2.51 7.81 -1.02
N LEU A 159 -1.17 7.77 -1.17
CA LEU A 159 -0.49 8.37 -2.31
C LEU A 159 -0.92 7.73 -3.64
N LEU A 160 -1.15 6.44 -3.65
CA LEU A 160 -1.67 5.72 -4.81
C LEU A 160 -3.08 6.20 -5.19
N HIS A 161 -3.98 6.39 -4.23
CA HIS A 161 -5.28 7.02 -4.45
C HIS A 161 -5.14 8.42 -5.05
N PHE A 162 -4.21 9.22 -4.53
CA PHE A 162 -3.94 10.55 -5.05
C PHE A 162 -3.43 10.52 -6.50
N ILE A 163 -2.57 9.57 -6.85
CA ILE A 163 -2.07 9.38 -8.23
C ILE A 163 -3.20 8.94 -9.16
N LEU A 164 -4.10 8.09 -8.67
CA LEU A 164 -5.22 7.55 -9.43
C LEU A 164 -6.48 8.45 -9.41
N ARG A 165 -6.42 9.61 -8.76
CA ARG A 165 -7.57 10.52 -8.53
C ARG A 165 -8.35 10.89 -9.79
N ASP A 166 -7.69 10.98 -10.95
CA ASP A 166 -8.34 11.36 -12.20
C ASP A 166 -9.34 10.31 -12.68
N TYR A 167 -9.19 9.06 -12.24
CA TYR A 167 -10.12 7.96 -12.52
C TYR A 167 -11.23 7.83 -11.46
N LEU A 168 -11.09 8.51 -10.31
CA LEU A 168 -12.01 8.47 -9.17
C LEU A 168 -12.86 9.75 -9.05
N ARG A 169 -12.93 10.59 -10.11
CA ARG A 169 -13.60 11.90 -10.04
C ARG A 169 -15.11 11.81 -9.86
N ASP A 170 -15.77 10.90 -10.59
CA ASP A 170 -17.22 10.88 -10.71
C ASP A 170 -17.88 9.63 -10.14
N LYS A 171 -17.16 8.53 -10.01
CA LYS A 171 -17.68 7.24 -9.52
C LYS A 171 -16.56 6.44 -8.86
N ASP A 172 -16.92 5.75 -7.81
CA ASP A 172 -16.17 4.63 -7.28
C ASP A 172 -16.41 3.41 -8.19
N PRO A 173 -15.40 2.95 -8.94
CA PRO A 173 -15.59 1.80 -9.82
C PRO A 173 -15.74 0.51 -9.03
N ASP A 174 -16.71 -0.34 -9.38
CA ASP A 174 -16.99 -1.61 -8.69
C ASP A 174 -15.79 -2.57 -8.53
N PHE A 175 -14.74 -2.41 -9.34
CA PHE A 175 -13.52 -3.22 -9.24
C PHE A 175 -12.45 -2.59 -8.36
N PHE A 176 -12.65 -1.36 -7.92
CA PHE A 176 -11.69 -0.65 -7.07
C PHE A 176 -11.82 -1.19 -5.66
N THR A 177 -10.75 -1.72 -5.09
CA THR A 177 -10.75 -2.42 -3.80
C THR A 177 -9.55 -2.08 -2.93
N ILE A 178 -8.71 -1.14 -3.37
CA ILE A 178 -7.50 -0.78 -2.62
C ILE A 178 -7.82 0.07 -1.38
N ASP A 179 -8.95 0.75 -1.35
CA ASP A 179 -9.50 1.49 -0.23
C ASP A 179 -9.87 0.55 0.93
N GLU A 180 -10.62 -0.51 0.64
CA GLU A 180 -10.95 -1.50 1.65
C GLU A 180 -9.70 -2.27 2.13
N VAL A 181 -8.75 -2.54 1.23
CA VAL A 181 -7.44 -3.10 1.61
C VAL A 181 -6.71 -2.16 2.56
N THR A 182 -6.71 -0.85 2.27
CA THR A 182 -6.08 0.16 3.14
C THR A 182 -6.75 0.21 4.52
N GLY A 183 -8.08 0.14 4.54
CA GLY A 183 -8.85 0.10 5.79
C GLY A 183 -8.44 -1.08 6.66
N VAL A 184 -8.32 -2.27 6.08
CA VAL A 184 -7.92 -3.47 6.83
C VAL A 184 -6.52 -3.38 7.44
N LEU A 185 -5.59 -2.57 6.91
CA LEU A 185 -4.25 -2.42 7.48
C LEU A 185 -4.27 -1.90 8.93
N LEU A 186 -5.32 -1.17 9.35
CA LEU A 186 -5.44 -0.66 10.72
C LEU A 186 -5.55 -1.79 11.76
N VAL A 187 -5.95 -3.00 11.37
CA VAL A 187 -6.00 -4.16 12.27
C VAL A 187 -4.65 -4.44 12.93
N PHE A 188 -3.57 -4.07 12.28
CA PHE A 188 -2.22 -4.33 12.77
C PHE A 188 -1.88 -3.58 14.07
N TYR A 189 -2.60 -2.50 14.36
CA TYR A 189 -2.45 -1.77 15.64
C TYR A 189 -3.14 -2.48 16.82
N LEU A 190 -3.88 -3.57 16.58
CA LEU A 190 -4.39 -4.45 17.62
C LEU A 190 -3.30 -5.46 18.08
N LYS A 191 -3.50 -6.01 19.28
CA LYS A 191 -2.73 -7.19 19.68
C LYS A 191 -2.92 -8.28 18.63
N ARG A 192 -1.84 -8.92 18.23
CA ARG A 192 -1.84 -9.97 17.22
C ARG A 192 -2.51 -11.23 17.74
N ASP A 193 -3.80 -11.32 17.52
CA ASP A 193 -4.67 -12.41 17.89
C ASP A 193 -5.64 -12.65 16.74
N ILE A 194 -5.78 -13.90 16.30
CA ILE A 194 -6.62 -14.24 15.14
C ILE A 194 -8.10 -13.90 15.39
N PHE A 195 -8.58 -14.08 16.62
CA PHE A 195 -9.95 -13.75 16.97
C PHE A 195 -10.19 -12.25 16.92
N LEU A 196 -9.26 -11.43 17.44
CA LEU A 196 -9.35 -9.97 17.35
C LEU A 196 -9.29 -9.48 15.90
N TYR A 197 -8.48 -10.12 15.06
CA TYR A 197 -8.40 -9.79 13.64
C TYR A 197 -9.71 -10.11 12.91
N LEU A 198 -10.33 -11.25 13.21
CA LEU A 198 -11.62 -11.62 12.63
C LEU A 198 -12.75 -10.71 13.14
N ILE A 199 -12.79 -10.39 14.43
CA ILE A 199 -13.75 -9.44 14.99
C ILE A 199 -13.62 -8.07 14.33
N TYR A 200 -12.38 -7.56 14.24
CA TYR A 200 -12.10 -6.31 13.54
C TYR A 200 -12.64 -6.34 12.10
N PHE A 201 -12.31 -7.38 11.35
CA PHE A 201 -12.72 -7.52 9.96
C PHE A 201 -14.25 -7.51 9.81
N LEU A 202 -14.97 -8.23 10.63
CA LEU A 202 -16.43 -8.26 10.61
C LEU A 202 -17.03 -6.89 10.92
N ILE A 203 -16.52 -6.21 11.95
CA ILE A 203 -16.97 -4.87 12.33
C ILE A 203 -16.63 -3.86 11.21
N PHE A 204 -15.44 -3.91 10.64
CA PHE A 204 -15.03 -3.08 9.53
C PHE A 204 -15.99 -3.24 8.34
N ARG A 205 -16.23 -4.47 7.89
CA ARG A 205 -17.17 -4.73 6.78
C ARG A 205 -18.60 -4.33 7.10
N PHE A 206 -19.03 -4.43 8.34
CA PHE A 206 -20.35 -3.95 8.76
C PHE A 206 -20.46 -2.42 8.58
N PHE A 207 -19.49 -1.64 9.04
CA PHE A 207 -19.49 -0.19 8.90
C PHE A 207 -19.36 0.26 7.45
N ASP A 208 -18.49 -0.38 6.70
CA ASP A 208 -18.26 -0.11 5.30
C ASP A 208 -19.53 -0.37 4.44
N ILE A 209 -20.19 -1.50 4.61
CA ILE A 209 -21.42 -1.83 3.85
C ILE A 209 -22.62 -0.99 4.30
N LYS A 210 -22.79 -0.74 5.60
CA LYS A 210 -23.95 -0.04 6.14
C LYS A 210 -23.81 1.48 6.08
N LYS A 211 -22.59 2.02 5.94
CA LYS A 211 -22.27 3.46 5.85
C LYS A 211 -23.05 4.29 6.89
N ILE A 212 -22.96 3.89 8.17
CA ILE A 212 -23.69 4.54 9.28
C ILE A 212 -22.87 5.68 9.89
N LEU A 213 -23.51 6.48 10.74
CA LEU A 213 -22.90 7.60 11.47
C LEU A 213 -22.27 8.64 10.52
N PHE A 214 -21.05 9.06 10.83
CA PHE A 214 -20.33 10.06 10.06
C PHE A 214 -19.92 9.58 8.66
N ILE A 215 -19.78 8.27 8.46
CA ILE A 215 -19.38 7.66 7.19
C ILE A 215 -20.35 8.07 6.07
N ARG A 216 -21.67 8.06 6.33
CA ARG A 216 -22.70 8.51 5.35
C ARG A 216 -22.52 9.97 4.90
N LYS A 217 -21.92 10.83 5.73
CA LYS A 217 -21.62 12.22 5.33
C LYS A 217 -20.42 12.28 4.41
N VAL A 218 -19.41 11.45 4.67
CA VAL A 218 -18.16 11.40 3.90
C VAL A 218 -18.39 10.76 2.53
N GLU A 219 -19.17 9.70 2.43
CA GLU A 219 -19.58 9.05 1.18
C GLU A 219 -20.21 10.04 0.16
N ARG A 220 -20.85 11.12 0.64
CA ARG A 220 -21.41 12.18 -0.22
C ARG A 220 -20.35 13.05 -0.89
N ILE A 221 -19.10 12.97 -0.47
CA ILE A 221 -17.99 13.70 -1.07
C ILE A 221 -17.58 12.99 -2.35
N LYS A 222 -18.03 13.52 -3.49
CA LYS A 222 -17.81 12.94 -4.83
C LYS A 222 -16.41 13.27 -5.35
N ASN A 223 -15.37 12.73 -4.73
CA ASN A 223 -13.98 12.80 -5.21
C ASN A 223 -13.15 11.69 -4.61
N PHE A 224 -11.86 11.59 -5.00
CA PHE A 224 -10.94 10.56 -4.50
C PHE A 224 -10.79 10.56 -2.96
N ASN A 225 -10.94 11.72 -2.30
CA ASN A 225 -10.91 11.78 -0.83
C ASN A 225 -12.11 11.10 -0.21
N GLY A 226 -13.31 11.24 -0.82
CA GLY A 226 -14.52 10.56 -0.34
C GLY A 226 -14.37 9.05 -0.39
N VAL A 227 -13.91 8.51 -1.53
CA VAL A 227 -13.68 7.07 -1.73
C VAL A 227 -12.68 6.50 -0.72
N PHE A 228 -11.60 7.23 -0.42
CA PHE A 228 -10.62 6.78 0.57
C PHE A 228 -11.12 6.94 2.01
N LEU A 229 -11.76 8.08 2.32
CA LEU A 229 -12.07 8.44 3.71
C LEU A 229 -13.24 7.64 4.28
N ASP A 230 -14.21 7.22 3.48
CA ASP A 230 -15.35 6.44 4.01
C ASP A 230 -14.91 5.07 4.51
N ASP A 231 -14.04 4.38 3.80
CA ASP A 231 -13.46 3.12 4.24
C ASP A 231 -12.46 3.30 5.39
N PHE A 232 -11.63 4.35 5.33
CA PHE A 232 -10.69 4.65 6.41
C PHE A 232 -11.40 4.97 7.73
N ILE A 233 -12.51 5.72 7.71
CA ILE A 233 -13.32 6.01 8.89
C ILE A 233 -14.04 4.74 9.37
N SER A 234 -14.55 3.90 8.46
CA SER A 234 -15.14 2.60 8.79
C SER A 234 -14.14 1.73 9.54
N ALA A 235 -12.91 1.67 9.06
CA ALA A 235 -11.80 0.95 9.67
C ALA A 235 -11.41 1.53 11.04
N PHE A 236 -11.43 2.85 11.19
CA PHE A 236 -11.14 3.52 12.46
C PHE A 236 -12.20 3.20 13.53
N TYR A 237 -13.48 3.20 13.16
CA TYR A 237 -14.55 2.77 14.06
C TYR A 237 -14.40 1.30 14.46
N ALA A 238 -14.04 0.44 13.50
CA ALA A 238 -13.77 -0.97 13.79
C ALA A 238 -12.60 -1.14 14.76
N LEU A 239 -11.54 -0.36 14.60
CA LEU A 239 -10.37 -0.38 15.49
C LEU A 239 -10.78 -0.03 16.93
N ILE A 240 -11.50 1.08 17.12
CA ILE A 240 -11.95 1.52 18.45
C ILE A 240 -12.83 0.46 19.11
N LEU A 241 -13.84 -0.06 18.40
CA LEU A 241 -14.74 -1.07 18.95
C LEU A 241 -14.03 -2.37 19.30
N THR A 242 -13.11 -2.82 18.46
CA THR A 242 -12.33 -4.04 18.73
C THR A 242 -11.40 -3.84 19.93
N LEU A 243 -10.80 -2.66 20.10
CA LEU A 243 -10.02 -2.32 21.29
C LEU A 243 -10.89 -2.38 22.57
N LEU A 244 -12.09 -1.80 22.54
CA LEU A 244 -13.04 -1.85 23.67
C LEU A 244 -13.41 -3.29 24.00
N ILE A 245 -13.73 -4.12 23.01
CA ILE A 245 -14.02 -5.55 23.20
C ILE A 245 -12.81 -6.26 23.82
N SER A 246 -11.60 -6.00 23.34
CA SER A 246 -10.38 -6.61 23.87
C SER A 246 -10.12 -6.25 25.33
N LEU A 247 -10.46 -5.02 25.75
CA LEU A 247 -10.38 -4.59 27.15
C LEU A 247 -11.41 -5.31 28.01
N LEU A 248 -12.65 -5.44 27.56
CA LEU A 248 -13.70 -6.15 28.28
C LEU A 248 -13.40 -7.64 28.48
N ILE A 249 -12.76 -8.28 27.49
CA ILE A 249 -12.33 -9.70 27.59
C ILE A 249 -11.19 -9.85 28.61
N ARG A 250 -10.29 -8.88 28.73
CA ARG A 250 -9.17 -8.94 29.70
C ARG A 250 -9.58 -8.66 31.15
N LEU A 251 -10.73 -8.02 31.37
CA LEU A 251 -11.25 -7.70 32.71
C LEU A 251 -12.07 -8.85 33.32
N LYS A 252 -12.32 -9.91 32.56
CA LYS A 252 -12.89 -11.18 33.03
C LYS A 252 -11.81 -12.21 33.24
#